data_2ff060ae3e144030dbdbb2aa03354f6d
#
_entry.id   2ff060ae3e144030dbdbb2aa03354f6d
#
_cell.length_a   1.000
_cell.length_b   1.000
_cell.length_c   1.000
_cell.angle_alpha   90.00
_cell.angle_beta   90.00
_cell.angle_gamma   90.00
#
_symmetry.space_group_name_H-M   'P 1'
#
loop_
_entity.id
_entity.type
_entity.pdbx_description
1 polymer ?
#
loop_
_entity_poly.entity_id
_entity_poly.type
_entity_poly.pdbx_seq_one_letter_code
_entity_poly.pdbx_strand_id
1 'polypeptide(L)'
;GTLGLTEEQLKSMGDEFLAAELRERVARQAVSFDFRLQLAGAGDNLTDPTTAWPDSRTVVSVGKLVIDAVSPDMGGACDAMTFNPLVLPAGIKPSADPVLNARAAPYAISLGRRLTEAAKK
;
A
#
# COMPACT_ATOMS: atom_id res chain seq x y z
N GLY A 1 -7.80 -5.90 11.35
CA GLY A 1 -8.57 -7.03 11.86
C GLY A 1 -9.05 -7.88 10.71
N THR A 2 -9.03 -9.18 10.87
CA THR A 2 -9.63 -10.11 9.92
C THR A 2 -11.13 -9.84 9.86
N LEU A 3 -11.73 -9.93 8.68
CA LEU A 3 -13.17 -9.76 8.47
C LEU A 3 -14.01 -10.83 9.22
N GLY A 4 -13.37 -11.82 9.84
CA GLY A 4 -14.06 -12.94 10.51
C GLY A 4 -14.84 -13.84 9.54
N LEU A 5 -14.58 -13.73 8.24
CA LEU A 5 -15.27 -14.51 7.21
C LEU A 5 -14.66 -15.91 7.10
N THR A 6 -15.51 -16.91 6.92
CA THR A 6 -15.09 -18.28 6.60
C THR A 6 -14.72 -18.39 5.12
N GLU A 7 -13.97 -19.44 4.75
CA GLU A 7 -13.66 -19.72 3.34
C GLU A 7 -14.91 -19.93 2.47
N GLU A 8 -15.96 -20.52 3.04
CA GLU A 8 -17.23 -20.74 2.33
C GLU A 8 -17.94 -19.42 2.05
N GLN A 9 -17.94 -18.50 3.03
CA GLN A 9 -18.46 -17.15 2.83
C GLN A 9 -17.67 -16.40 1.76
N LEU A 10 -16.33 -16.50 1.79
CA LEU A 10 -15.48 -15.88 0.77
C LEU A 10 -15.76 -16.40 -0.63
N LYS A 11 -15.94 -17.71 -0.79
CA LYS A 11 -16.28 -18.33 -2.09
C LYS A 11 -17.64 -17.92 -2.64
N SER A 12 -18.59 -17.56 -1.77
CA SER A 12 -19.92 -17.10 -2.18
C SER A 12 -19.99 -15.62 -2.54
N MET A 13 -18.94 -14.87 -2.23
CA MET A 13 -18.84 -13.44 -2.55
C MET A 13 -18.34 -13.25 -3.99
N GLY A 14 -18.89 -12.29 -4.70
CA GLY A 14 -18.43 -11.91 -6.03
C GLY A 14 -17.04 -11.26 -5.99
N ASP A 15 -16.42 -11.12 -7.14
CA ASP A 15 -15.04 -10.62 -7.30
C ASP A 15 -14.84 -9.21 -6.71
N GLU A 16 -15.90 -8.40 -6.65
CA GLU A 16 -15.89 -7.01 -6.16
C GLU A 16 -16.19 -6.87 -4.66
N PHE A 17 -16.29 -7.98 -3.90
CA PHE A 17 -16.75 -7.92 -2.51
C PHE A 17 -15.86 -7.06 -1.60
N LEU A 18 -14.53 -7.06 -1.82
CA LEU A 18 -13.60 -6.25 -1.02
C LEU A 18 -13.86 -4.76 -1.17
N ALA A 19 -14.15 -4.32 -2.39
CA ALA A 19 -14.46 -2.92 -2.67
C ALA A 19 -15.81 -2.52 -2.04
N ALA A 20 -16.83 -3.38 -2.12
CA ALA A 20 -18.13 -3.16 -1.51
C ALA A 20 -18.02 -3.11 0.03
N GLU A 21 -17.32 -4.06 0.63
CA GLU A 21 -17.09 -4.14 2.07
C GLU A 21 -16.35 -2.89 2.60
N LEU A 22 -15.30 -2.46 1.90
CA LEU A 22 -14.57 -1.26 2.29
C LEU A 22 -15.48 0.00 2.27
N ARG A 23 -16.31 0.16 1.24
CA ARG A 23 -17.27 1.27 1.16
C ARG A 23 -18.25 1.26 2.33
N GLU A 24 -18.85 0.11 2.61
CA GLU A 24 -19.79 -0.04 3.72
C GLU A 24 -19.13 0.19 5.08
N ARG A 25 -17.91 -0.31 5.26
CA ARG A 25 -17.15 -0.12 6.49
C ARG A 25 -16.85 1.34 6.73
N VAL A 26 -16.28 2.03 5.73
CA VAL A 26 -15.91 3.45 5.84
C VAL A 26 -17.15 4.34 6.00
N ALA A 27 -18.27 4.00 5.36
CA ALA A 27 -19.53 4.73 5.53
C ALA A 27 -20.08 4.64 6.96
N ARG A 28 -19.80 3.54 7.68
CA ARG A 28 -20.21 3.35 9.07
C ARG A 28 -19.25 3.99 10.06
N GLN A 29 -17.95 3.86 9.80
CA GLN A 29 -16.90 4.31 10.70
C GLN A 29 -15.57 4.44 9.95
N ALA A 30 -14.85 5.53 10.20
CA ALA A 30 -13.48 5.69 9.70
C ALA A 30 -12.58 4.53 10.16
N VAL A 31 -11.73 4.08 9.25
CA VAL A 31 -10.73 3.03 9.52
C VAL A 31 -9.40 3.69 9.75
N SER A 32 -8.73 3.36 10.86
CA SER A 32 -7.43 3.94 11.20
C SER A 32 -6.37 2.87 11.44
N PHE A 33 -5.15 3.20 11.04
CA PHE A 33 -3.96 2.40 11.24
C PHE A 33 -2.88 3.23 11.92
N ASP A 34 -2.20 2.68 12.92
CA ASP A 34 -1.01 3.31 13.46
C ASP A 34 0.16 3.16 12.47
N PHE A 35 0.72 4.30 12.08
CA PHE A 35 1.91 4.32 11.24
C PHE A 35 3.15 4.28 12.12
N ARG A 36 3.91 3.19 12.02
CA ARG A 36 5.08 2.93 12.86
C ARG A 36 6.30 2.63 12.02
N LEU A 37 7.46 3.08 12.47
CA LEU A 37 8.75 2.82 11.87
C LEU A 37 9.58 1.95 12.81
N GLN A 38 10.09 0.83 12.32
CA GLN A 38 11.13 0.06 12.99
C GLN A 38 12.50 0.65 12.61
N LEU A 39 13.32 0.91 13.61
CA LEU A 39 14.63 1.52 13.41
C LEU A 39 15.72 0.44 13.35
N ALA A 40 16.54 0.51 12.30
CA ALA A 40 17.70 -0.37 12.18
C ALA A 40 18.69 -0.17 13.33
N GLY A 41 19.27 -1.25 13.80
CA GLY A 41 20.39 -1.23 14.72
C GLY A 41 21.73 -1.40 13.99
N ALA A 42 22.81 -1.24 14.73
CA ALA A 42 24.15 -1.51 14.22
C ALA A 42 24.26 -2.98 13.75
N GLY A 43 24.72 -3.16 12.50
CA GLY A 43 24.90 -4.49 11.91
C GLY A 43 23.67 -5.07 11.22
N ASP A 44 22.51 -4.40 11.24
CA ASP A 44 21.35 -4.84 10.48
C ASP A 44 21.60 -4.71 8.97
N ASN A 45 21.11 -5.69 8.22
CA ASN A 45 21.21 -5.67 6.77
C ASN A 45 20.15 -4.69 6.19
N LEU A 46 20.61 -3.73 5.38
CA LEU A 46 19.77 -2.71 4.74
C LEU A 46 19.57 -2.95 3.24
N THR A 47 20.15 -4.02 2.71
CA THR A 47 20.18 -4.28 1.26
C THR A 47 19.55 -5.60 0.86
N ASP A 48 19.36 -6.51 1.81
CA ASP A 48 18.76 -7.82 1.59
C ASP A 48 17.35 -7.86 2.21
N PRO A 49 16.26 -7.79 1.40
CA PRO A 49 14.89 -7.78 1.90
C PRO A 49 14.45 -9.13 2.48
N THR A 50 15.24 -10.18 2.32
CA THR A 50 14.94 -11.52 2.89
C THR A 50 15.46 -11.68 4.33
N THR A 51 16.33 -10.79 4.77
CA THR A 51 16.89 -10.78 6.11
C THR A 51 16.01 -9.99 7.06
N ALA A 52 15.26 -10.67 7.92
CA ALA A 52 14.45 -10.01 8.95
C ALA A 52 15.35 -9.41 10.05
N TRP A 53 15.00 -8.21 10.49
CA TRP A 53 15.61 -7.60 11.67
C TRP A 53 15.04 -8.22 12.96
N PRO A 54 15.78 -8.22 14.06
CA PRO A 54 15.28 -8.72 15.34
C PRO A 54 14.02 -7.97 15.80
N ASP A 55 13.05 -8.71 16.36
CA ASP A 55 11.80 -8.12 16.89
C ASP A 55 12.05 -7.13 18.02
N SER A 56 13.21 -7.22 18.67
CA SER A 56 13.63 -6.31 19.74
C SER A 56 14.07 -4.91 19.26
N ARG A 57 14.07 -4.65 17.94
CA ARG A 57 14.42 -3.33 17.42
C ARG A 57 13.40 -2.28 17.84
N THR A 58 13.90 -1.07 18.08
CA THR A 58 13.05 0.07 18.46
C THR A 58 12.01 0.34 17.38
N VAL A 59 10.76 0.44 17.82
CA VAL A 59 9.62 0.83 16.97
C VAL A 59 9.09 2.15 17.49
N VAL A 60 9.01 3.16 16.61
CA VAL A 60 8.46 4.48 16.94
C VAL A 60 7.14 4.69 16.20
N SER A 61 6.16 5.25 16.90
CA SER A 61 4.91 5.70 16.27
C SER A 61 5.15 7.08 15.66
N VAL A 62 4.84 7.23 14.38
CA VAL A 62 5.06 8.48 13.64
C VAL A 62 3.76 9.12 13.18
N GLY A 63 2.63 8.46 13.40
CA GLY A 63 1.32 9.02 13.08
C GLY A 63 0.23 7.98 12.90
N LYS A 64 -0.88 8.43 12.31
CA LYS A 64 -2.02 7.59 11.95
C LYS A 64 -2.39 7.80 10.49
N LEU A 65 -2.68 6.71 9.80
CA LEU A 65 -3.37 6.73 8.52
C LEU A 65 -4.86 6.54 8.81
N VAL A 66 -5.69 7.48 8.37
CA VAL A 66 -7.14 7.42 8.55
C VAL A 66 -7.80 7.38 7.17
N ILE A 67 -8.66 6.40 6.96
CA ILE A 67 -9.52 6.28 5.78
C ILE A 67 -10.93 6.63 6.25
N ASP A 68 -11.39 7.82 5.93
CA ASP A 68 -12.68 8.37 6.36
C ASP A 68 -13.70 8.52 5.23
N ALA A 69 -13.25 8.37 3.99
CA ALA A 69 -14.11 8.38 2.83
C ALA A 69 -13.56 7.49 1.70
N VAL A 70 -14.45 7.00 0.86
CA VAL A 70 -14.08 6.35 -0.40
C VAL A 70 -14.40 7.32 -1.54
N SER A 71 -13.42 7.54 -2.42
CA SER A 71 -13.62 8.40 -3.59
C SER A 71 -14.75 7.86 -4.46
N PRO A 72 -15.66 8.72 -4.92
CA PRO A 72 -16.69 8.33 -5.90
C PRO A 72 -16.10 8.06 -7.29
N ASP A 73 -14.89 8.57 -7.55
CA ASP A 73 -14.18 8.36 -8.81
C ASP A 73 -13.51 6.98 -8.80
N MET A 74 -14.17 6.01 -9.40
CA MET A 74 -13.71 4.62 -9.53
C MET A 74 -12.85 4.40 -10.79
N GLY A 75 -12.56 5.42 -11.53
CA GLY A 75 -11.71 5.51 -12.72
C GLY A 75 -11.18 6.93 -12.85
N GLY A 76 -10.75 7.37 -13.99
CA GLY A 76 -10.37 8.75 -14.23
C GLY A 76 -9.10 9.19 -13.47
N ALA A 77 -9.22 10.14 -12.56
CA ALA A 77 -8.07 10.73 -11.87
C ALA A 77 -7.28 9.71 -11.03
N CYS A 78 -7.96 8.72 -10.44
CA CYS A 78 -7.29 7.66 -9.68
C CYS A 78 -6.45 6.75 -10.59
N ASP A 79 -6.92 6.48 -11.80
CA ASP A 79 -6.18 5.65 -12.77
C ASP A 79 -4.90 6.32 -13.26
N ALA A 80 -4.85 7.66 -13.24
CA ALA A 80 -3.66 8.42 -13.60
C ALA A 80 -2.61 8.49 -12.48
N MET A 81 -2.92 8.05 -11.26
CA MET A 81 -1.98 8.07 -10.16
C MET A 81 -0.96 6.93 -10.26
N THR A 82 0.26 7.20 -9.81
CA THR A 82 1.29 6.18 -9.60
C THR A 82 1.81 6.26 -8.17
N PHE A 83 2.01 5.09 -7.56
CA PHE A 83 2.54 4.96 -6.21
C PHE A 83 3.97 4.40 -6.25
N ASN A 84 4.83 4.98 -7.07
CA ASN A 84 6.22 4.58 -7.18
C ASN A 84 6.93 4.77 -5.82
N PRO A 85 7.46 3.69 -5.21
CA PRO A 85 8.07 3.73 -3.88
C PRO A 85 9.37 4.55 -3.82
N LEU A 86 9.92 4.96 -4.96
CA LEU A 86 11.11 5.81 -5.02
C LEU A 86 10.77 7.31 -5.15
N VAL A 87 9.50 7.68 -5.26
CA VAL A 87 9.05 9.07 -5.17
C VAL A 87 8.86 9.41 -3.70
N LEU A 88 9.88 9.98 -3.10
CA LEU A 88 9.97 10.24 -1.66
C LEU A 88 10.04 11.74 -1.38
N PRO A 89 9.46 12.21 -0.27
CA PRO A 89 9.60 13.61 0.16
C PRO A 89 11.03 13.92 0.62
N ALA A 90 11.35 15.20 0.70
CA ALA A 90 12.64 15.64 1.23
C ALA A 90 12.86 15.10 2.65
N GLY A 91 14.06 14.62 2.92
CA GLY A 91 14.45 14.03 4.20
C GLY A 91 14.33 12.51 4.28
N ILE A 92 13.67 11.86 3.31
CA ILE A 92 13.59 10.40 3.21
C ILE A 92 14.38 9.94 1.99
N LYS A 93 15.24 8.93 2.16
CA LYS A 93 16.02 8.32 1.08
C LYS A 93 15.78 6.82 1.03
N PRO A 94 15.73 6.20 -0.15
CA PRO A 94 15.66 4.75 -0.27
C PRO A 94 16.97 4.13 0.19
N SER A 95 16.91 2.89 0.67
CA SER A 95 18.11 2.07 0.87
C SER A 95 18.70 1.60 -0.46
N ALA A 96 19.86 0.97 -0.41
CA ALA A 96 20.48 0.33 -1.57
C ALA A 96 19.91 -1.08 -1.86
N ASP A 97 18.76 -1.43 -1.28
CA ASP A 97 18.06 -2.68 -1.56
C ASP A 97 17.73 -2.78 -3.06
N PRO A 98 18.26 -3.83 -3.77
CA PRO A 98 18.07 -3.98 -5.20
C PRO A 98 16.62 -4.26 -5.59
N VAL A 99 15.84 -4.93 -4.72
CA VAL A 99 14.42 -5.20 -4.98
C VAL A 99 13.61 -3.90 -4.92
N LEU A 100 13.85 -3.08 -3.88
CA LEU A 100 13.23 -1.76 -3.77
C LEU A 100 13.54 -0.89 -5.00
N ASN A 101 14.81 -0.84 -5.39
CA ASN A 101 15.27 0.01 -6.50
C ASN A 101 14.76 -0.49 -7.87
N ALA A 102 14.61 -1.80 -8.06
CA ALA A 102 14.04 -2.36 -9.28
C ALA A 102 12.55 -2.04 -9.48
N ARG A 103 11.82 -1.65 -8.42
CA ARG A 103 10.37 -1.43 -8.50
C ARG A 103 9.96 -0.22 -9.34
N ALA A 104 10.82 0.77 -9.52
CA ALA A 104 10.48 1.98 -10.28
C ALA A 104 10.03 1.71 -11.71
N ALA A 105 10.73 0.83 -12.42
CA ALA A 105 10.44 0.52 -13.82
C ALA A 105 9.07 -0.16 -14.03
N PRO A 106 8.67 -1.21 -13.30
CA PRO A 106 7.33 -1.78 -13.37
C PRO A 106 6.21 -0.78 -13.08
N TYR A 107 6.40 0.15 -12.13
CA TYR A 107 5.39 1.19 -11.83
C TYR A 107 5.21 2.15 -13.00
N ALA A 108 6.29 2.57 -13.66
CA ALA A 108 6.23 3.43 -14.84
C ALA A 108 5.52 2.71 -16.02
N ILE A 109 5.84 1.44 -16.27
CA ILE A 109 5.19 0.63 -17.31
C ILE A 109 3.71 0.47 -17.02
N SER A 110 3.33 0.15 -15.78
CA SER A 110 1.94 -0.01 -15.37
C SER A 110 1.14 1.28 -15.58
N LEU A 111 1.69 2.44 -15.21
CA LEU A 111 1.06 3.73 -15.46
C LEU A 111 0.87 3.98 -16.96
N GLY A 112 1.91 3.77 -17.78
CA GLY A 112 1.84 3.96 -19.22
C GLY A 112 0.75 3.10 -19.88
N ARG A 113 0.58 1.85 -19.45
CA ARG A 113 -0.50 0.96 -19.93
C ARG A 113 -1.88 1.51 -19.58
N ARG A 114 -2.12 1.88 -18.32
CA ARG A 114 -3.42 2.43 -17.89
C ARG A 114 -3.80 3.70 -18.65
N LEU A 115 -2.85 4.62 -18.83
CA LEU A 115 -3.10 5.84 -19.61
C LEU A 115 -3.42 5.54 -21.09
N THR A 116 -2.75 4.55 -21.68
CA THR A 116 -3.01 4.12 -23.06
C THR A 116 -4.38 3.45 -23.20
N GLU A 117 -4.80 2.67 -22.22
CA GLU A 117 -6.11 2.02 -22.21
C GLU A 117 -7.24 3.02 -21.98
N ALA A 118 -7.04 3.99 -21.08
CA ALA A 118 -8.00 5.05 -20.83
C ALA A 118 -8.23 5.93 -22.07
N ALA A 119 -7.20 6.18 -22.88
CA ALA A 119 -7.31 6.97 -24.12
C ALA A 119 -8.07 6.25 -25.26
N LYS A 120 -8.36 4.96 -25.11
CA LYS A 120 -9.11 4.16 -26.10
C LYS A 120 -10.61 4.05 -25.81
N LYS A 121 -11.03 4.51 -24.64
CA LYS A 121 -12.45 4.57 -24.22
C LYS A 121 -13.09 5.91 -24.59
#